data_0a79a77092b31a39ea0cb7255bca4ade
#
_entry.id   0a79a77092b31a39ea0cb7255bca4ade
#
_cell.length_a   1.000
_cell.length_b   1.000
_cell.length_c   1.000
_cell.angle_alpha   90.00
_cell.angle_beta   90.00
_cell.angle_gamma   90.00
#
_symmetry.space_group_name_H-M   'P 1'
#
loop_
_entity.id
_entity.type
_entity.pdbx_description
1 polymer ?
#
loop_
_entity_poly.entity_id
_entity_poly.type
_entity_poly.pdbx_seq_one_letter_code
_entity_poly.pdbx_strand_id
1 'polypeptide(L)'
;MGSLVFQLLTPLSHRAWFVAYVGSSVVRGLVVGLGVLAVSFYFAVPQFAAPLWIVVFAVLGATLLASLGVVAGLWADKFDQMAAFQNFIIVPMTFLSGVFYSVGSLPPFWKTVSLFNPFFYMIDGFRHGFFGQSDASPWLSLAIVGSACLCVSLLALRLLRIGYKIRS
;
A
#
# COMPACT_ATOMS: atom_id res chain seq x y z
N MET A 1 -19.78 16.94 4.03
CA MET A 1 -20.19 16.26 2.78
C MET A 1 -20.18 17.14 1.52
N GLY A 2 -20.10 18.47 1.61
CA GLY A 2 -20.14 19.38 0.46
C GLY A 2 -18.92 19.38 -0.47
N SER A 3 -17.72 19.03 -0.02
CA SER A 3 -16.50 19.18 -0.81
C SER A 3 -16.35 18.13 -1.93
N LEU A 4 -16.86 16.92 -1.74
CA LEU A 4 -16.81 15.86 -2.75
C LEU A 4 -17.75 16.15 -3.93
N VAL A 5 -18.91 16.76 -3.67
CA VAL A 5 -19.87 17.13 -4.71
C VAL A 5 -19.29 18.21 -5.63
N PHE A 6 -18.57 19.19 -5.08
CA PHE A 6 -17.89 20.22 -5.89
C PHE A 6 -16.73 19.66 -6.71
N GLN A 7 -16.03 18.63 -6.23
CA GLN A 7 -14.97 17.97 -7.00
C GLN A 7 -15.50 17.12 -8.16
N LEU A 8 -16.73 16.61 -8.04
CA LEU A 8 -17.41 15.83 -9.09
C LEU A 8 -18.09 16.70 -10.15
N LEU A 9 -18.32 17.98 -9.87
CA LEU A 9 -18.85 18.97 -10.83
C LEU A 9 -17.76 19.52 -11.76
N THR A 10 -16.46 19.27 -11.46
CA THR A 10 -15.40 19.58 -12.41
C THR A 10 -15.36 18.53 -13.53
N PRO A 11 -15.09 18.90 -14.79
CA PRO A 11 -15.05 17.98 -15.93
C PRO A 11 -13.82 17.06 -15.93
N LEU A 12 -13.34 16.67 -14.75
CA LEU A 12 -12.23 15.73 -14.60
C LEU A 12 -12.69 14.30 -14.87
N SER A 13 -11.96 13.60 -15.74
CA SER A 13 -12.21 12.19 -15.97
C SER A 13 -11.94 11.39 -14.69
N HIS A 14 -12.68 10.32 -14.45
CA HIS A 14 -12.48 9.41 -13.30
C HIS A 14 -11.03 8.92 -13.19
N ARG A 15 -10.35 8.75 -14.33
CA ARG A 15 -8.93 8.38 -14.40
C ARG A 15 -8.03 9.51 -13.89
N ALA A 16 -8.27 10.75 -14.31
CA ALA A 16 -7.50 11.91 -13.88
C ALA A 16 -7.63 12.12 -12.36
N TRP A 17 -8.85 11.97 -11.82
CA TRP A 17 -9.10 12.04 -10.39
C TRP A 17 -8.35 10.94 -9.62
N PHE A 18 -8.43 9.69 -10.08
CA PHE A 18 -7.72 8.57 -9.47
C PHE A 18 -6.20 8.78 -9.47
N VAL A 19 -5.63 9.14 -10.62
CA VAL A 19 -4.19 9.36 -10.76
C VAL A 19 -3.73 10.52 -9.89
N ALA A 20 -4.48 11.62 -9.82
CA ALA A 20 -4.14 12.76 -8.97
C ALA A 20 -4.16 12.37 -7.48
N TYR A 21 -5.19 11.63 -7.04
CA TYR A 21 -5.33 11.21 -5.65
C TYR A 21 -4.25 10.20 -5.23
N VAL A 22 -4.06 9.16 -6.04
CA VAL A 22 -3.02 8.15 -5.78
C VAL A 22 -1.63 8.75 -5.89
N GLY A 23 -1.39 9.58 -6.91
CA GLY A 23 -0.10 10.26 -7.11
C GLY A 23 0.26 11.16 -5.93
N SER A 24 -0.67 11.99 -5.45
CA SER A 24 -0.44 12.83 -4.27
C SER A 24 -0.16 12.00 -3.02
N SER A 25 -0.85 10.87 -2.85
CA SER A 25 -0.63 9.95 -1.73
C SER A 25 0.74 9.27 -1.80
N VAL A 26 1.19 8.88 -2.99
CA VAL A 26 2.53 8.32 -3.22
C VAL A 26 3.60 9.35 -2.88
N VAL A 27 3.49 10.58 -3.39
CA VAL A 27 4.44 11.66 -3.08
C VAL A 27 4.50 11.89 -1.56
N ARG A 28 3.35 12.00 -0.90
CA ARG A 28 3.29 12.16 0.56
C ARG A 28 3.95 10.98 1.28
N GLY A 29 3.67 9.76 0.86
CA GLY A 29 4.27 8.55 1.44
C GLY A 29 5.79 8.52 1.30
N LEU A 30 6.30 8.90 0.12
CA LEU A 30 7.75 8.99 -0.13
C LEU A 30 8.41 10.08 0.71
N VAL A 31 7.79 11.26 0.85
CA VAL A 31 8.31 12.35 1.70
C VAL A 31 8.38 11.90 3.16
N VAL A 32 7.34 11.26 3.67
CA VAL A 32 7.35 10.70 5.04
C VAL A 32 8.42 9.61 5.18
N GLY A 33 8.53 8.71 4.20
CA GLY A 33 9.55 7.66 4.18
C GLY A 33 10.98 8.23 4.18
N LEU A 34 11.24 9.29 3.41
CA LEU A 34 12.52 10.01 3.42
C LEU A 34 12.78 10.66 4.78
N GLY A 35 11.75 11.24 5.42
CA GLY A 35 11.87 11.79 6.76
C GLY A 35 12.26 10.72 7.79
N VAL A 36 11.61 9.55 7.76
CA VAL A 36 11.95 8.41 8.62
C VAL A 36 13.37 7.93 8.34
N LEU A 37 13.77 7.82 7.07
CA LEU A 37 15.10 7.43 6.68
C LEU A 37 16.17 8.43 7.22
N ALA A 38 15.92 9.73 7.11
CA ALA A 38 16.81 10.77 7.63
C ALA A 38 16.99 10.64 9.16
N VAL A 39 15.92 10.40 9.89
CA VAL A 39 16.00 10.14 11.34
C VAL A 39 16.75 8.84 11.63
N SER A 40 16.57 7.80 10.81
CA SER A 40 17.25 6.53 10.99
C SER A 40 18.77 6.63 10.89
N PHE A 41 19.32 7.58 10.09
CA PHE A 41 20.75 7.84 10.02
C PHE A 41 21.36 8.30 11.35
N TYR A 42 20.56 8.90 12.22
CA TYR A 42 21.03 9.30 13.55
C TYR A 42 21.25 8.10 14.49
N PHE A 43 20.44 7.04 14.33
CA PHE A 43 20.48 5.86 15.22
C PHE A 43 21.32 4.71 14.65
N ALA A 44 21.32 4.56 13.35
CA ALA A 44 22.05 3.49 12.66
C ALA A 44 22.35 3.92 11.23
N VAL A 45 23.48 3.50 10.69
CA VAL A 45 23.81 3.74 9.28
C VAL A 45 23.03 2.73 8.43
N PRO A 46 22.02 3.15 7.66
CA PRO A 46 21.27 2.24 6.80
C PRO A 46 22.20 1.64 5.73
N GLN A 47 22.04 0.36 5.48
CA GLN A 47 22.70 -0.29 4.35
C GLN A 47 21.82 -0.13 3.11
N PHE A 48 22.45 0.07 1.95
CA PHE A 48 21.77 0.19 0.66
C PHE A 48 22.31 -0.86 -0.29
N ALA A 49 21.91 -2.13 -0.06
CA ALA A 49 22.39 -3.25 -0.87
C ALA A 49 21.89 -3.16 -2.33
N ALA A 50 20.64 -2.75 -2.53
CA ALA A 50 20.02 -2.62 -3.84
C ALA A 50 19.04 -1.44 -3.87
N PRO A 51 19.52 -0.18 -4.04
CA PRO A 51 18.70 1.04 -3.92
C PRO A 51 17.50 1.08 -4.86
N LEU A 52 17.63 0.50 -6.06
CA LEU A 52 16.54 0.43 -7.04
C LEU A 52 15.32 -0.32 -6.46
N TRP A 53 15.56 -1.43 -5.76
CA TRP A 53 14.48 -2.20 -5.13
C TRP A 53 13.77 -1.41 -4.02
N ILE A 54 14.50 -0.58 -3.26
CA ILE A 54 13.90 0.30 -2.25
C ILE A 54 12.88 1.24 -2.91
N VAL A 55 13.28 1.92 -3.98
CA VAL A 55 12.41 2.87 -4.69
C VAL A 55 11.20 2.15 -5.30
N VAL A 56 11.43 1.02 -5.97
CA VAL A 56 10.36 0.24 -6.61
C VAL A 56 9.32 -0.20 -5.59
N PHE A 57 9.74 -0.82 -4.48
CA PHE A 57 8.80 -1.31 -3.46
C PHE A 57 8.19 -0.17 -2.64
N ALA A 58 8.88 0.95 -2.43
CA ALA A 58 8.29 2.14 -1.81
C ALA A 58 7.15 2.71 -2.65
N VAL A 59 7.36 2.86 -3.97
CA VAL A 59 6.33 3.36 -4.89
C VAL A 59 5.17 2.38 -5.02
N LEU A 60 5.45 1.09 -5.21
CA LEU A 60 4.40 0.06 -5.32
C LEU A 60 3.58 -0.05 -4.04
N GLY A 61 4.25 -0.06 -2.88
CA GLY A 61 3.58 -0.11 -1.58
C GLY A 61 2.70 1.11 -1.33
N ALA A 62 3.22 2.30 -1.60
CA ALA A 62 2.45 3.55 -1.49
C ALA A 62 1.24 3.54 -2.44
N THR A 63 1.41 3.05 -3.68
CA THR A 63 0.33 2.96 -4.67
C THR A 63 -0.73 1.94 -4.24
N LEU A 64 -0.33 0.77 -3.73
CA LEU A 64 -1.23 -0.26 -3.24
C LEU A 64 -2.09 0.26 -2.08
N LEU A 65 -1.44 0.86 -1.07
CA LEU A 65 -2.13 1.42 0.09
C LEU A 65 -3.04 2.61 -0.29
N ALA A 66 -2.59 3.49 -1.19
CA ALA A 66 -3.42 4.59 -1.69
C ALA A 66 -4.66 4.08 -2.43
N SER A 67 -4.49 3.05 -3.28
CA SER A 67 -5.61 2.44 -4.02
C SER A 67 -6.60 1.73 -3.08
N LEU A 68 -6.11 1.03 -2.04
CA LEU A 68 -6.93 0.46 -0.97
C LEU A 68 -7.67 1.57 -0.20
N GLY A 69 -7.01 2.69 0.07
CA GLY A 69 -7.63 3.86 0.69
C GLY A 69 -8.77 4.45 -0.15
N VAL A 70 -8.62 4.50 -1.48
CA VAL A 70 -9.71 4.91 -2.40
C VAL A 70 -10.89 3.94 -2.32
N VAL A 71 -10.64 2.63 -2.37
CA VAL A 71 -11.70 1.60 -2.26
C VAL A 71 -12.42 1.71 -0.92
N ALA A 72 -11.67 1.83 0.19
CA ALA A 72 -12.23 1.99 1.52
C ALA A 72 -13.07 3.28 1.64
N GLY A 73 -12.57 4.39 1.10
CA GLY A 73 -13.26 5.68 1.11
C GLY A 73 -14.55 5.70 0.29
N LEU A 74 -14.61 4.93 -0.80
CA LEU A 74 -15.84 4.76 -1.60
C LEU A 74 -16.84 3.83 -0.91
N TRP A 75 -16.36 2.84 -0.14
CA TRP A 75 -17.22 1.91 0.58
C TRP A 75 -17.79 2.49 1.87
N ALA A 76 -16.99 3.29 2.59
CA ALA A 76 -17.34 3.82 3.90
C ALA A 76 -18.30 5.02 3.78
N ASP A 77 -19.45 4.94 4.46
CA ASP A 77 -20.41 6.04 4.60
C ASP A 77 -20.10 6.91 5.83
N LYS A 78 -19.47 6.30 6.84
CA LYS A 78 -19.15 6.92 8.12
C LYS A 78 -17.67 6.77 8.45
N PHE A 79 -17.15 7.70 9.22
CA PHE A 79 -15.76 7.66 9.69
C PHE A 79 -15.45 6.36 10.46
N ASP A 80 -16.40 5.85 11.24
CA ASP A 80 -16.24 4.60 12.00
C ASP A 80 -16.00 3.39 11.10
N GLN A 81 -16.62 3.35 9.91
CA GLN A 81 -16.41 2.27 8.93
C GLN A 81 -14.99 2.34 8.34
N MET A 82 -14.49 3.55 8.08
CA MET A 82 -13.11 3.76 7.62
C MET A 82 -12.11 3.31 8.69
N ALA A 83 -12.35 3.67 9.96
CA ALA A 83 -11.55 3.22 11.09
C ALA A 83 -11.61 1.70 11.27
N ALA A 84 -12.77 1.10 11.09
CA ALA A 84 -12.94 -0.36 11.12
C ALA A 84 -12.14 -1.05 10.01
N PHE A 85 -12.21 -0.55 8.77
CA PHE A 85 -11.40 -1.08 7.66
C PHE A 85 -9.89 -1.05 7.99
N GLN A 86 -9.43 0.09 8.52
CA GLN A 86 -8.03 0.23 8.91
C GLN A 86 -7.64 -0.74 10.01
N ASN A 87 -8.43 -0.81 11.10
CA ASN A 87 -8.07 -1.59 12.28
C ASN A 87 -8.27 -3.10 12.11
N PHE A 88 -9.26 -3.53 11.31
CA PHE A 88 -9.58 -4.95 11.16
C PHE A 88 -9.00 -5.59 9.90
N ILE A 89 -8.58 -4.81 8.91
CA ILE A 89 -7.99 -5.32 7.68
C ILE A 89 -6.52 -4.91 7.57
N ILE A 90 -6.22 -3.60 7.51
CA ILE A 90 -4.86 -3.13 7.25
C ILE A 90 -3.90 -3.47 8.39
N VAL A 91 -4.30 -3.23 9.64
CA VAL A 91 -3.44 -3.47 10.80
C VAL A 91 -3.09 -4.96 10.94
N PRO A 92 -4.03 -5.93 10.93
CA PRO A 92 -3.67 -7.34 10.98
C PRO A 92 -2.80 -7.80 9.81
N MET A 93 -3.08 -7.33 8.58
CA MET A 93 -2.24 -7.65 7.43
C MET A 93 -0.81 -7.12 7.59
N THR A 94 -0.65 -5.92 8.17
CA THR A 94 0.66 -5.34 8.48
C THR A 94 1.40 -6.16 9.54
N PHE A 95 0.72 -6.60 10.60
CA PHE A 95 1.33 -7.45 11.61
C PHE A 95 1.78 -8.82 11.04
N LEU A 96 0.99 -9.40 10.13
CA LEU A 96 1.31 -10.67 9.47
C LEU A 96 2.30 -10.53 8.29
N SER A 97 2.84 -9.35 8.07
CA SER A 97 3.74 -9.09 6.93
C SER A 97 5.23 -9.30 7.22
N GLY A 98 5.58 -9.74 8.44
CA GLY A 98 6.98 -9.97 8.82
C GLY A 98 7.77 -8.72 9.19
N VAL A 99 7.10 -7.60 9.53
CA VAL A 99 7.75 -6.37 10.00
C VAL A 99 8.50 -6.59 11.31
N PHE A 100 7.91 -7.33 12.24
CA PHE A 100 8.43 -7.50 13.60
C PHE A 100 9.14 -8.85 13.84
N TYR A 101 9.07 -9.76 12.87
CA TYR A 101 9.65 -11.11 12.97
C TYR A 101 9.94 -11.68 11.58
N SER A 102 10.81 -12.68 11.49
CA SER A 102 10.97 -13.45 10.25
C SER A 102 9.80 -14.41 10.08
N VAL A 103 9.21 -14.44 8.89
CA VAL A 103 8.10 -15.38 8.57
C VAL A 103 8.56 -16.84 8.72
N GLY A 104 9.87 -17.09 8.58
CA GLY A 104 10.46 -18.40 8.84
C GLY A 104 10.30 -18.91 10.27
N SER A 105 10.17 -18.02 11.26
CA SER A 105 10.00 -18.38 12.69
C SER A 105 8.56 -18.66 13.11
N LEU A 106 7.58 -18.46 12.22
CA LEU A 106 6.17 -18.67 12.51
C LEU A 106 5.78 -20.16 12.52
N PRO A 107 4.78 -20.56 13.33
CA PRO A 107 4.11 -21.83 13.20
C PRO A 107 3.57 -22.04 11.77
N PRO A 108 3.47 -23.30 11.27
CA PRO A 108 3.15 -23.61 9.88
C PRO A 108 1.86 -22.94 9.39
N PHE A 109 0.83 -22.88 10.22
CA PHE A 109 -0.44 -22.23 9.90
C PHE A 109 -0.26 -20.73 9.60
N TRP A 110 0.37 -19.99 10.50
CA TRP A 110 0.58 -18.54 10.35
C TRP A 110 1.55 -18.20 9.22
N LYS A 111 2.56 -19.07 9.01
CA LYS A 111 3.45 -18.97 7.86
C LYS A 111 2.67 -19.05 6.54
N THR A 112 1.76 -20.00 6.42
CA THR A 112 0.91 -20.13 5.22
C THR A 112 0.02 -18.90 5.03
N VAL A 113 -0.61 -18.40 6.09
CA VAL A 113 -1.44 -17.17 6.04
C VAL A 113 -0.61 -15.96 5.59
N SER A 114 0.60 -15.81 6.11
CA SER A 114 1.51 -14.71 5.72
C SER A 114 1.90 -14.78 4.25
N LEU A 115 2.08 -15.97 3.67
CA LEU A 115 2.40 -16.14 2.25
C LEU A 115 1.25 -15.74 1.30
N PHE A 116 0.00 -15.70 1.77
CA PHE A 116 -1.12 -15.16 1.00
C PHE A 116 -1.26 -13.63 1.14
N ASN A 117 -0.49 -13.02 2.02
CA ASN A 117 -0.56 -11.60 2.30
C ASN A 117 0.37 -10.79 1.35
N PRO A 118 -0.17 -9.93 0.46
CA PRO A 118 0.68 -9.12 -0.42
C PRO A 118 1.58 -8.13 0.35
N PHE A 119 1.21 -7.76 1.57
CA PHE A 119 2.03 -6.88 2.41
C PHE A 119 3.33 -7.56 2.86
N PHE A 120 3.32 -8.89 3.03
CA PHE A 120 4.55 -9.64 3.27
C PHE A 120 5.56 -9.43 2.14
N TYR A 121 5.15 -9.63 0.90
CA TYR A 121 6.04 -9.47 -0.26
C TYR A 121 6.48 -8.01 -0.47
N MET A 122 5.63 -7.05 -0.14
CA MET A 122 5.98 -5.64 -0.18
C MET A 122 7.12 -5.31 0.79
N ILE A 123 7.01 -5.78 2.03
CA ILE A 123 8.00 -5.54 3.09
C ILE A 123 9.26 -6.36 2.87
N ASP A 124 9.14 -7.61 2.44
CA ASP A 124 10.26 -8.48 2.13
C ASP A 124 11.12 -7.94 0.97
N GLY A 125 10.48 -7.46 -0.10
CA GLY A 125 11.17 -6.82 -1.21
C GLY A 125 11.83 -5.48 -0.83
N PHE A 126 11.19 -4.70 0.05
CA PHE A 126 11.77 -3.49 0.59
C PHE A 126 12.98 -3.79 1.49
N ARG A 127 12.89 -4.83 2.33
CA ARG A 127 13.98 -5.33 3.17
C ARG A 127 15.17 -5.82 2.33
N HIS A 128 14.90 -6.50 1.21
CA HIS A 128 15.94 -6.89 0.25
C HIS A 128 16.72 -5.67 -0.26
N GLY A 129 16.04 -4.58 -0.54
CA GLY A 129 16.68 -3.34 -0.99
C GLY A 129 17.68 -2.76 0.00
N PHE A 130 17.38 -2.83 1.31
CA PHE A 130 18.27 -2.35 2.36
C PHE A 130 19.37 -3.34 2.73
N PHE A 131 19.01 -4.60 2.97
CA PHE A 131 19.91 -5.58 3.60
C PHE A 131 20.44 -6.64 2.63
N GLY A 132 19.96 -6.69 1.40
CA GLY A 132 20.32 -7.73 0.43
C GLY A 132 19.77 -9.12 0.76
N GLN A 133 18.98 -9.23 1.84
CA GLN A 133 18.38 -10.49 2.30
C GLN A 133 16.87 -10.42 2.20
N SER A 134 16.25 -11.51 1.76
CA SER A 134 14.79 -11.66 1.65
C SER A 134 14.37 -13.09 1.93
N ASP A 135 13.17 -13.29 2.46
CA ASP A 135 12.60 -14.62 2.71
C ASP A 135 12.00 -15.21 1.41
N ALA A 136 11.62 -14.36 0.44
CA ALA A 136 11.15 -14.74 -0.88
C ALA A 136 12.05 -14.15 -1.97
N SER A 137 11.98 -14.71 -3.19
CA SER A 137 12.67 -14.11 -4.34
C SER A 137 12.17 -12.68 -4.61
N PRO A 138 13.04 -11.67 -4.77
CA PRO A 138 12.62 -10.29 -5.04
C PRO A 138 11.75 -10.14 -6.29
N TRP A 139 11.98 -10.97 -7.31
CA TRP A 139 11.18 -11.01 -8.52
C TRP A 139 9.77 -11.56 -8.29
N LEU A 140 9.64 -12.58 -7.43
CA LEU A 140 8.35 -13.10 -7.01
C LEU A 140 7.58 -12.05 -6.22
N SER A 141 8.25 -11.37 -5.29
CA SER A 141 7.69 -10.29 -4.50
C SER A 141 7.19 -9.15 -5.40
N LEU A 142 7.97 -8.78 -6.42
CA LEU A 142 7.59 -7.78 -7.41
C LEU A 142 6.32 -8.20 -8.20
N ALA A 143 6.27 -9.45 -8.65
CA ALA A 143 5.13 -9.97 -9.41
C ALA A 143 3.85 -9.98 -8.57
N ILE A 144 3.92 -10.42 -7.31
CA ILE A 144 2.76 -10.48 -6.41
C ILE A 144 2.28 -9.08 -6.03
N VAL A 145 3.20 -8.19 -5.60
CA VAL A 145 2.82 -6.81 -5.24
C VAL A 145 2.32 -6.04 -6.45
N GLY A 146 2.98 -6.19 -7.60
CA GLY A 146 2.56 -5.56 -8.86
C GLY A 146 1.17 -6.01 -9.31
N SER A 147 0.89 -7.32 -9.26
CA SER A 147 -0.44 -7.86 -9.59
C SER A 147 -1.50 -7.38 -8.61
N ALA A 148 -1.23 -7.40 -7.31
CA ALA A 148 -2.14 -6.88 -6.28
C ALA A 148 -2.43 -5.39 -6.49
N CYS A 149 -1.40 -4.59 -6.77
CA CYS A 149 -1.52 -3.16 -7.07
C CYS A 149 -2.40 -2.92 -8.30
N LEU A 150 -2.19 -3.67 -9.38
CA LEU A 150 -3.02 -3.58 -10.59
C LEU A 150 -4.48 -3.96 -10.31
N CYS A 151 -4.71 -5.08 -9.63
CA CYS A 151 -6.06 -5.54 -9.30
C CYS A 151 -6.83 -4.51 -8.46
N VAL A 152 -6.21 -3.98 -7.39
CA VAL A 152 -6.85 -2.99 -6.52
C VAL A 152 -7.06 -1.66 -7.24
N SER A 153 -6.10 -1.21 -8.05
CA SER A 153 -6.24 0.02 -8.84
C SER A 153 -7.36 -0.08 -9.88
N LEU A 154 -7.45 -1.23 -10.57
CA LEU A 154 -8.54 -1.48 -11.52
C LEU A 154 -9.91 -1.56 -10.82
N LEU A 155 -9.96 -2.18 -9.64
CA LEU A 155 -11.18 -2.21 -8.82
C LEU A 155 -11.60 -0.78 -8.41
N ALA A 156 -10.67 0.02 -7.91
CA ALA A 156 -10.93 1.42 -7.54
C ALA A 156 -11.44 2.24 -8.73
N LEU A 157 -10.78 2.12 -9.90
CA LEU A 157 -11.23 2.78 -11.13
C LEU A 157 -12.61 2.31 -11.59
N ARG A 158 -12.91 1.02 -11.46
CA ARG A 158 -14.23 0.47 -11.81
C ARG A 158 -15.32 1.03 -10.89
N LEU A 159 -15.07 1.07 -9.59
CA LEU A 159 -16.01 1.63 -8.61
C LEU A 159 -16.27 3.13 -8.86
N LEU A 160 -15.23 3.90 -9.17
CA LEU A 160 -15.35 5.31 -9.55
C LEU A 160 -16.17 5.49 -10.83
N ARG A 161 -15.93 4.64 -11.85
CA ARG A 161 -16.63 4.71 -13.13
C ARG A 161 -18.12 4.40 -13.01
N ILE A 162 -18.48 3.42 -12.19
CA ILE A 162 -19.88 3.02 -11.95
C ILE A 162 -20.60 4.06 -11.10
N GLY A 163 -19.86 4.96 -10.43
CA GLY A 163 -20.44 5.96 -9.52
C GLY A 163 -21.00 5.30 -8.25
N TYR A 164 -20.31 4.25 -7.77
CA TYR A 164 -20.74 3.51 -6.58
C TYR A 164 -20.94 4.48 -5.41
N LYS A 165 -22.16 4.50 -4.85
CA LYS A 165 -22.61 5.40 -3.76
C LYS A 165 -22.50 6.92 -4.04
N ILE A 166 -22.21 7.35 -5.26
CA ILE A 166 -22.17 8.77 -5.64
C ILE A 166 -23.51 9.22 -6.23
N ARG A 167 -24.35 8.25 -6.64
CA ARG A 167 -25.65 8.49 -7.28
C ARG A 167 -26.86 8.21 -6.39
N SER A 168 -26.68 8.06 -5.08
CA SER A 168 -27.77 7.92 -4.11
C SER A 168 -28.03 9.21 -3.35
#